data_c7907a8dbffa5d98fc72240abac1a9e6
#
_entry.id   c7907a8dbffa5d98fc72240abac1a9e6
#
_cell.length_a   1.000
_cell.length_b   1.000
_cell.length_c   1.000
_cell.angle_alpha   90.00
_cell.angle_beta   90.00
_cell.angle_gamma   90.00
#
_symmetry.space_group_name_H-M   'P 1'
#
loop_
_entity.id
_entity.type
_entity.pdbx_description
1 polymer ?
#
loop_
_entity_poly.entity_id
_entity_poly.type
_entity_poly.pdbx_seq_one_letter_code
_entity_poly.pdbx_strand_id
1 'polypeptide(L)'
;MAPAEYEMEMDGAKIQPLLVDVEHLSGNPKLSVKLDGIDVFSAQLDTARYVFEVPMPAVKKSRKSEYQVFVDGQLLEKGIIIRSPQKIQTFADYVDTKIGTAHSRWMIAPGPWMPFSMVKLSPDNQNMGWQAGYQPTFETLGCFSHIHEWTMGGLGLMPTNGKLFTQVGDQFRPDEGYRSRIDKRTEEAPLGYYKVFLTDTEIWAEVTATERASFQKYTFPKDKDGRVMIDLHVQAEYDYNLLDVDIKKVSDYRIEGRSHQISPRPYVW
;
A
#
# COMPACT_ATOMS: atom_id res chain seq x y z
N MET A 1 4.06 -22.59 16.53
CA MET A 1 2.58 -22.62 16.39
C MET A 1 1.98 -21.29 16.78
N ALA A 2 1.15 -20.68 15.92
CA ALA A 2 0.44 -19.43 16.21
C ALA A 2 -0.91 -19.38 15.47
N PRO A 3 -1.96 -18.77 16.03
CA PRO A 3 -3.16 -18.48 15.26
C PRO A 3 -2.83 -17.41 14.21
N ALA A 4 -3.38 -17.54 13.01
CA ALA A 4 -3.25 -16.52 11.99
C ALA A 4 -3.94 -15.22 12.44
N GLU A 5 -3.41 -14.09 11.99
CA GLU A 5 -3.99 -12.76 12.23
C GLU A 5 -5.07 -12.39 11.18
N TYR A 6 -5.68 -13.41 10.58
CA TYR A 6 -6.74 -13.28 9.58
C TYR A 6 -7.74 -14.43 9.68
N GLU A 7 -8.93 -14.20 9.14
CA GLU A 7 -9.94 -15.19 8.83
C GLU A 7 -10.07 -15.38 7.33
N MET A 8 -10.51 -16.54 6.90
CA MET A 8 -10.83 -16.84 5.50
C MET A 8 -12.14 -17.63 5.41
N GLU A 9 -12.75 -17.68 4.24
CA GLU A 9 -13.89 -18.55 3.98
C GLU A 9 -13.43 -19.85 3.34
N MET A 10 -13.84 -20.95 3.93
CA MET A 10 -13.55 -22.30 3.46
C MET A 10 -14.84 -23.13 3.56
N ASP A 11 -15.31 -23.68 2.44
CA ASP A 11 -16.53 -24.49 2.36
C ASP A 11 -17.77 -23.80 2.99
N GLY A 12 -17.89 -22.47 2.83
CA GLY A 12 -18.97 -21.68 3.38
C GLY A 12 -18.89 -21.40 4.89
N ALA A 13 -17.81 -21.78 5.54
CA ALA A 13 -17.54 -21.51 6.95
C ALA A 13 -16.38 -20.51 7.10
N LYS A 14 -16.48 -19.64 8.11
CA LYS A 14 -15.36 -18.77 8.50
C LYS A 14 -14.40 -19.53 9.37
N ILE A 15 -13.14 -19.56 8.96
CA ILE A 15 -12.05 -20.20 9.69
C ILE A 15 -10.95 -19.17 10.02
N GLN A 16 -10.26 -19.38 11.12
CA GLN A 16 -8.98 -18.76 11.45
C GLN A 16 -7.93 -19.86 11.41
N PRO A 17 -6.94 -19.82 10.51
CA PRO A 17 -5.91 -20.86 10.44
C PRO A 17 -5.04 -20.90 11.70
N LEU A 18 -4.64 -22.12 12.11
CA LEU A 18 -3.50 -22.33 12.98
C LEU A 18 -2.28 -22.54 12.10
N LEU A 19 -1.32 -21.65 12.20
CA LEU A 19 -0.06 -21.73 11.44
C LEU A 19 0.87 -22.71 12.14
N VAL A 20 1.23 -23.79 11.44
CA VAL A 20 2.14 -24.84 11.90
C VAL A 20 3.39 -24.81 11.04
N ASP A 21 4.46 -24.19 11.53
CA ASP A 21 5.77 -24.17 10.87
C ASP A 21 6.58 -25.37 11.36
N VAL A 22 6.96 -26.25 10.44
CA VAL A 22 7.70 -27.49 10.70
C VAL A 22 8.85 -27.62 9.74
N GLU A 23 10.05 -27.82 10.28
CA GLU A 23 11.20 -28.25 9.51
C GLU A 23 11.45 -29.74 9.78
N HIS A 24 11.44 -30.55 8.72
CA HIS A 24 11.66 -31.99 8.80
C HIS A 24 12.91 -32.39 8.00
N LEU A 25 13.86 -33.08 8.66
CA LEU A 25 15.21 -33.30 8.11
C LEU A 25 15.43 -34.72 7.57
N SER A 26 14.66 -35.72 8.00
CA SER A 26 14.85 -37.09 7.53
C SER A 26 13.69 -38.02 7.86
N GLY A 27 13.46 -39.04 7.04
CA GLY A 27 12.40 -40.02 7.19
C GLY A 27 11.06 -39.55 6.58
N ASN A 28 10.00 -40.27 6.95
CA ASN A 28 8.65 -39.96 6.44
C ASN A 28 7.62 -40.16 7.57
N PRO A 29 7.69 -39.39 8.67
CA PRO A 29 6.79 -39.51 9.80
C PRO A 29 5.43 -38.88 9.51
N LYS A 30 4.42 -39.32 10.28
CA LYS A 30 3.09 -38.72 10.27
C LYS A 30 3.00 -37.64 11.33
N LEU A 31 2.81 -36.38 10.89
CA LEU A 31 2.44 -35.27 11.74
C LEU A 31 0.92 -35.30 12.01
N SER A 32 0.48 -35.07 13.24
CA SER A 32 -0.91 -34.78 13.54
C SER A 32 -1.05 -33.67 14.59
N VAL A 33 -2.13 -32.89 14.47
CA VAL A 33 -2.42 -31.77 15.35
C VAL A 33 -3.80 -31.90 15.94
N LYS A 34 -3.89 -31.75 17.28
CA LYS A 34 -5.15 -31.64 18.00
C LYS A 34 -5.35 -30.23 18.53
N LEU A 35 -6.59 -29.78 18.49
CA LEU A 35 -7.04 -28.54 19.10
C LEU A 35 -8.19 -28.80 20.04
N ASP A 36 -8.05 -28.37 21.28
CA ASP A 36 -9.04 -28.64 22.35
C ASP A 36 -9.41 -30.15 22.46
N GLY A 37 -8.42 -31.03 22.22
CA GLY A 37 -8.56 -32.48 22.23
C GLY A 37 -9.12 -33.14 20.97
N ILE A 38 -9.49 -32.34 19.95
CA ILE A 38 -10.05 -32.84 18.68
C ILE A 38 -8.94 -32.87 17.63
N ASP A 39 -8.85 -33.96 16.86
CA ASP A 39 -7.94 -34.04 15.71
C ASP A 39 -8.40 -33.08 14.62
N VAL A 40 -7.56 -32.12 14.28
CA VAL A 40 -7.87 -31.07 13.27
C VAL A 40 -7.02 -31.17 12.01
N PHE A 41 -5.90 -31.89 12.09
CA PHE A 41 -4.98 -32.01 10.94
C PHE A 41 -4.10 -33.25 11.05
N SER A 42 -3.77 -33.82 9.89
CA SER A 42 -2.65 -34.78 9.77
C SER A 42 -2.04 -34.74 8.38
N ALA A 43 -0.72 -34.91 8.31
CA ALA A 43 0.03 -34.99 7.07
C ALA A 43 1.21 -35.96 7.21
N GLN A 44 1.56 -36.63 6.10
CA GLN A 44 2.80 -37.37 5.99
C GLN A 44 3.88 -36.38 5.57
N LEU A 45 5.04 -36.39 6.24
CA LEU A 45 6.13 -35.45 5.96
C LEU A 45 7.24 -36.12 5.16
N ASP A 46 7.70 -35.44 4.12
CA ASP A 46 9.00 -35.68 3.50
C ASP A 46 10.03 -34.67 4.02
N THR A 47 11.29 -34.85 3.66
CA THR A 47 12.35 -33.89 4.04
C THR A 47 12.12 -32.53 3.39
N ALA A 48 11.59 -31.58 4.15
CA ALA A 48 11.31 -30.21 3.73
C ALA A 48 10.95 -29.30 4.92
N ARG A 49 10.83 -28.01 4.65
CA ARG A 49 10.15 -27.08 5.55
C ARG A 49 8.72 -26.86 5.08
N TYR A 50 7.79 -26.96 5.99
CA TYR A 50 6.35 -26.81 5.76
C TYR A 50 5.79 -25.69 6.61
N VAL A 51 4.86 -24.92 6.03
CA VAL A 51 3.95 -24.05 6.77
C VAL A 51 2.54 -24.50 6.44
N PHE A 52 1.90 -25.18 7.41
CA PHE A 52 0.53 -25.63 7.25
C PHE A 52 -0.44 -24.61 7.84
N GLU A 53 -1.50 -24.33 7.12
CA GLU A 53 -2.66 -23.57 7.57
C GLU A 53 -3.75 -24.55 8.03
N VAL A 54 -3.70 -24.91 9.30
CA VAL A 54 -4.66 -25.87 9.87
C VAL A 54 -5.98 -25.16 10.18
N PRO A 55 -7.11 -25.56 9.59
CA PRO A 55 -8.36 -24.85 9.74
C PRO A 55 -8.90 -24.95 11.16
N MET A 56 -9.22 -23.82 11.77
CA MET A 56 -9.94 -23.71 13.02
C MET A 56 -11.23 -22.91 12.79
N PRO A 57 -12.38 -23.28 13.34
CA PRO A 57 -13.58 -22.44 13.25
C PRO A 57 -13.32 -21.05 13.83
N ALA A 58 -13.68 -19.99 13.11
CA ALA A 58 -13.53 -18.61 13.59
C ALA A 58 -14.26 -18.38 14.92
N VAL A 59 -13.74 -17.49 15.76
CA VAL A 59 -14.31 -17.22 17.07
C VAL A 59 -15.00 -15.85 17.10
N LYS A 60 -16.13 -15.74 17.80
CA LYS A 60 -16.87 -14.49 17.96
C LYS A 60 -16.33 -13.60 19.09
N LYS A 61 -15.56 -14.16 19.99
CA LYS A 61 -14.93 -13.47 21.14
C LYS A 61 -13.58 -14.14 21.42
N SER A 62 -12.68 -13.39 22.03
CA SER A 62 -11.37 -13.94 22.43
C SER A 62 -11.54 -15.16 23.34
N ARG A 63 -10.83 -16.23 23.02
CA ARG A 63 -10.79 -17.47 23.82
C ARG A 63 -9.41 -18.11 23.79
N LYS A 64 -9.13 -18.92 24.83
CA LYS A 64 -7.96 -19.79 24.85
C LYS A 64 -8.35 -21.14 24.25
N SER A 65 -7.42 -21.72 23.48
CA SER A 65 -7.52 -23.11 22.98
C SER A 65 -6.20 -23.82 23.25
N GLU A 66 -6.28 -25.09 23.64
CA GLU A 66 -5.10 -25.95 23.83
C GLU A 66 -4.77 -26.63 22.50
N TYR A 67 -3.49 -26.63 22.12
CA TYR A 67 -3.02 -27.42 20.98
C TYR A 67 -2.05 -28.53 21.43
N GLN A 68 -2.01 -29.60 20.67
CA GLN A 68 -1.09 -30.72 20.84
C GLN A 68 -0.61 -31.16 19.46
N VAL A 69 0.70 -31.34 19.33
CA VAL A 69 1.35 -31.83 18.09
C VAL A 69 1.94 -33.19 18.36
N PHE A 70 1.66 -34.12 17.48
CA PHE A 70 2.19 -35.47 17.54
C PHE A 70 2.98 -35.80 16.29
N VAL A 71 4.03 -36.59 16.44
CA VAL A 71 4.80 -37.24 15.39
C VAL A 71 4.79 -38.73 15.59
N ASP A 72 4.29 -39.51 14.64
CA ASP A 72 4.09 -40.94 14.72
C ASP A 72 3.36 -41.38 16.04
N GLY A 73 2.39 -40.56 16.45
CA GLY A 73 1.61 -40.78 17.67
C GLY A 73 2.29 -40.40 18.99
N GLN A 74 3.53 -39.93 18.95
CA GLN A 74 4.24 -39.42 20.11
C GLN A 74 4.02 -37.91 20.25
N LEU A 75 3.67 -37.43 21.44
CA LEU A 75 3.50 -36.02 21.73
C LEU A 75 4.85 -35.29 21.60
N LEU A 76 4.93 -34.37 20.64
CA LEU A 76 6.11 -33.53 20.40
C LEU A 76 6.01 -32.18 21.14
N GLU A 77 4.85 -31.55 21.06
CA GLU A 77 4.64 -30.21 21.60
C GLU A 77 3.19 -30.04 22.07
N LYS A 78 2.99 -29.21 23.09
CA LYS A 78 1.67 -28.75 23.52
C LYS A 78 1.75 -27.33 24.06
N GLY A 79 0.67 -26.59 23.93
CA GLY A 79 0.61 -25.22 24.42
C GLY A 79 -0.80 -24.63 24.36
N ILE A 80 -0.90 -23.38 24.72
CA ILE A 80 -2.14 -22.61 24.68
C ILE A 80 -1.98 -21.47 23.67
N ILE A 81 -2.94 -21.32 22.78
CA ILE A 81 -3.06 -20.17 21.90
C ILE A 81 -4.25 -19.30 22.32
N ILE A 82 -4.13 -18.00 22.11
CA ILE A 82 -5.23 -17.05 22.27
C ILE A 82 -5.78 -16.74 20.89
N ARG A 83 -7.04 -17.07 20.67
CA ARG A 83 -7.78 -16.80 19.44
C ARG A 83 -8.71 -15.62 19.64
N SER A 84 -8.79 -14.72 18.67
CA SER A 84 -9.69 -13.57 18.65
C SER A 84 -10.29 -13.37 17.26
N PRO A 85 -11.46 -12.73 17.13
CA PRO A 85 -12.02 -12.40 15.83
C PRO A 85 -11.02 -11.61 14.98
N GLN A 86 -10.87 -11.98 13.73
CA GLN A 86 -9.95 -11.38 12.77
C GLN A 86 -10.71 -10.82 11.55
N LYS A 87 -10.03 -9.99 10.76
CA LYS A 87 -10.53 -9.57 9.45
C LYS A 87 -10.51 -10.77 8.48
N ILE A 88 -11.54 -10.88 7.65
CA ILE A 88 -11.51 -11.85 6.56
C ILE A 88 -10.44 -11.42 5.56
N GLN A 89 -9.51 -12.32 5.27
CA GLN A 89 -8.52 -12.13 4.23
C GLN A 89 -9.09 -12.61 2.90
N THR A 90 -8.96 -11.78 1.89
CA THR A 90 -9.32 -12.07 0.50
C THR A 90 -8.07 -12.24 -0.35
N PHE A 91 -8.20 -12.72 -1.57
CA PHE A 91 -7.06 -12.78 -2.51
C PHE A 91 -6.40 -11.42 -2.75
N ALA A 92 -7.15 -10.34 -2.61
CA ALA A 92 -6.62 -8.98 -2.73
C ALA A 92 -5.65 -8.62 -1.60
N ASP A 93 -5.83 -9.17 -0.41
CA ASP A 93 -4.98 -8.90 0.76
C ASP A 93 -3.58 -9.56 0.66
N TYR A 94 -3.38 -10.50 -0.27
CA TYR A 94 -2.06 -11.08 -0.57
C TYR A 94 -1.23 -10.24 -1.52
N VAL A 95 -1.82 -9.21 -2.12
CA VAL A 95 -1.11 -8.35 -3.07
C VAL A 95 -0.40 -7.23 -2.32
N ASP A 96 0.92 -7.23 -2.39
CA ASP A 96 1.74 -6.11 -1.96
C ASP A 96 2.05 -5.21 -3.15
N THR A 97 1.39 -4.05 -3.21
CA THR A 97 1.56 -3.07 -4.29
C THR A 97 2.92 -2.39 -4.31
N LYS A 98 3.76 -2.59 -3.28
CA LYS A 98 5.13 -2.06 -3.21
C LYS A 98 6.17 -3.00 -3.81
N ILE A 99 5.82 -4.27 -4.07
CA ILE A 99 6.74 -5.20 -4.73
C ILE A 99 7.10 -4.65 -6.12
N GLY A 100 8.40 -4.55 -6.38
CA GLY A 100 8.93 -4.03 -7.64
C GLY A 100 9.08 -2.52 -7.73
N THR A 101 8.63 -1.74 -6.76
CA THR A 101 8.79 -0.28 -6.76
C THR A 101 10.25 0.16 -6.65
N ALA A 102 11.10 -0.62 -5.99
CA ALA A 102 12.54 -0.43 -6.03
C ALA A 102 13.08 -0.78 -7.43
N HIS A 103 13.88 0.08 -8.03
CA HIS A 103 14.46 -0.06 -9.36
C HIS A 103 13.50 -0.01 -10.57
N SER A 104 12.19 -0.06 -10.34
CA SER A 104 11.17 0.05 -11.42
C SER A 104 10.47 1.41 -11.39
N ARG A 105 11.22 2.42 -11.18
CA ARG A 105 10.87 3.79 -10.84
C ARG A 105 9.80 4.46 -11.72
N TRP A 106 9.64 4.04 -12.94
CA TRP A 106 8.65 4.63 -13.87
C TRP A 106 7.47 3.72 -14.19
N MET A 107 7.55 2.44 -13.84
CA MET A 107 6.54 1.48 -14.26
C MET A 107 5.68 0.96 -13.10
N ILE A 108 6.18 1.02 -11.88
CA ILE A 108 5.50 0.47 -10.71
C ILE A 108 5.47 1.52 -9.60
N ALA A 109 4.28 1.86 -9.17
CA ALA A 109 4.02 2.76 -8.07
C ALA A 109 2.86 2.21 -7.21
N PRO A 110 2.86 2.45 -5.90
CA PRO A 110 1.91 1.83 -4.96
C PRO A 110 0.54 2.52 -4.93
N GLY A 111 0.16 3.17 -6.01
CA GLY A 111 -1.09 3.93 -6.10
C GLY A 111 -2.31 3.08 -6.43
N PRO A 112 -3.50 3.66 -6.26
CA PRO A 112 -4.76 3.00 -6.60
C PRO A 112 -5.01 3.00 -8.11
N TRP A 113 -4.48 2.01 -8.81
CA TRP A 113 -4.66 1.86 -10.25
C TRP A 113 -5.72 0.82 -10.55
N MET A 114 -6.63 1.17 -11.43
CA MET A 114 -7.58 0.21 -12.00
C MET A 114 -7.00 -0.41 -13.27
N PRO A 115 -7.34 -1.66 -13.61
CA PRO A 115 -6.96 -2.24 -14.88
C PRO A 115 -7.40 -1.35 -16.05
N PHE A 116 -6.48 -1.09 -16.99
CA PHE A 116 -6.72 -0.26 -18.19
C PHE A 116 -7.17 1.18 -17.90
N SER A 117 -6.84 1.69 -16.71
CA SER A 117 -7.23 3.05 -16.33
C SER A 117 -6.40 4.12 -17.04
N MET A 118 -7.04 5.27 -17.29
CA MET A 118 -6.37 6.49 -17.73
C MET A 118 -5.74 7.23 -16.55
N VAL A 119 -6.27 7.04 -15.34
CA VAL A 119 -5.75 7.63 -14.11
C VAL A 119 -4.93 6.59 -13.36
N LYS A 120 -3.64 6.86 -13.25
CA LYS A 120 -2.68 6.07 -12.47
C LYS A 120 -2.14 6.94 -11.34
N LEU A 121 -3.02 7.21 -10.37
CA LEU A 121 -2.68 8.07 -9.24
C LEU A 121 -1.64 7.40 -8.34
N SER A 122 -0.60 8.12 -7.97
CA SER A 122 0.43 7.61 -7.05
C SER A 122 1.14 8.74 -6.31
N PRO A 123 1.74 8.45 -5.14
CA PRO A 123 2.64 9.38 -4.49
C PRO A 123 3.96 9.52 -5.25
N ASP A 124 4.49 10.74 -5.31
CA ASP A 124 5.76 11.07 -5.94
C ASP A 124 6.79 11.53 -4.91
N ASN A 125 7.72 10.66 -4.60
CA ASN A 125 8.85 10.97 -3.72
C ASN A 125 9.95 11.73 -4.48
N GLN A 126 10.20 11.32 -5.71
CA GLN A 126 11.14 11.94 -6.63
C GLN A 126 10.39 12.68 -7.72
N ASN A 127 10.58 14.00 -7.81
CA ASN A 127 9.89 14.84 -8.76
C ASN A 127 10.76 15.25 -9.95
N MET A 128 12.01 14.85 -9.98
CA MET A 128 12.98 15.33 -10.99
C MET A 128 13.81 14.20 -11.56
N GLY A 129 14.09 14.33 -12.85
CA GLY A 129 15.05 13.51 -13.57
C GLY A 129 14.60 12.07 -13.80
N TRP A 130 15.56 11.26 -14.13
CA TRP A 130 15.39 9.86 -14.54
C TRP A 130 14.71 8.95 -13.50
N GLN A 131 14.71 9.34 -12.24
CA GLN A 131 14.16 8.56 -11.14
C GLN A 131 12.83 9.13 -10.61
N ALA A 132 12.15 9.95 -11.39
CA ALA A 132 10.87 10.53 -11.01
C ALA A 132 9.81 9.47 -10.67
N GLY A 133 8.91 9.80 -9.74
CA GLY A 133 7.86 8.93 -9.24
C GLY A 133 8.13 8.39 -7.85
N TYR A 134 7.61 7.21 -7.53
CA TYR A 134 7.75 6.62 -6.22
C TYR A 134 9.09 5.90 -6.03
N GLN A 135 9.72 6.19 -4.91
CA GLN A 135 10.92 5.51 -4.43
C GLN A 135 10.71 5.06 -2.98
N PRO A 136 10.80 3.76 -2.67
CA PRO A 136 10.47 3.24 -1.33
C PRO A 136 11.44 3.70 -0.23
N THR A 137 12.65 4.13 -0.63
CA THR A 137 13.69 4.57 0.31
C THR A 137 13.60 6.06 0.65
N PHE A 138 12.79 6.85 -0.04
CA PHE A 138 12.66 8.28 0.23
C PHE A 138 11.54 8.54 1.24
N GLU A 139 11.81 9.42 2.17
CA GLU A 139 10.94 9.77 3.28
C GLU A 139 10.27 11.14 3.11
N THR A 140 10.17 11.61 1.86
CA THR A 140 9.47 12.84 1.52
C THR A 140 8.51 12.63 0.35
N LEU A 141 7.48 13.46 0.26
CA LEU A 141 6.47 13.43 -0.79
C LEU A 141 6.30 14.82 -1.38
N GLY A 142 6.38 14.94 -2.71
CA GLY A 142 6.24 16.20 -3.43
C GLY A 142 4.84 16.43 -3.98
N CYS A 143 4.16 15.39 -4.45
CA CYS A 143 2.76 15.46 -4.89
C CYS A 143 2.15 14.07 -5.09
N PHE A 144 0.86 14.05 -5.43
CA PHE A 144 0.16 12.90 -5.98
C PHE A 144 -0.16 13.23 -7.44
N SER A 145 0.55 12.62 -8.39
CA SER A 145 0.30 12.82 -9.81
C SER A 145 -0.58 11.74 -10.43
N HIS A 146 -1.16 12.00 -11.59
CA HIS A 146 -2.22 11.20 -12.17
C HIS A 146 -1.77 10.27 -13.30
N ILE A 147 -0.52 10.42 -13.78
CA ILE A 147 0.04 9.61 -14.86
C ILE A 147 1.36 9.01 -14.39
N HIS A 148 1.41 7.68 -14.34
CA HIS A 148 2.60 6.89 -14.06
C HIS A 148 2.74 5.82 -15.13
N GLU A 149 3.58 6.10 -16.09
CA GLU A 149 3.98 5.20 -17.18
C GLU A 149 5.51 5.22 -17.28
N TRP A 150 6.05 5.48 -18.44
CA TRP A 150 7.47 5.80 -18.64
C TRP A 150 7.86 7.11 -17.94
N THR A 151 6.89 7.97 -17.80
CA THR A 151 7.02 9.27 -17.17
C THR A 151 5.94 9.44 -16.13
N MET A 152 6.22 10.28 -15.19
CA MET A 152 5.26 10.86 -14.27
C MET A 152 4.68 12.11 -14.93
N GLY A 153 3.39 12.36 -14.80
CA GLY A 153 2.80 13.50 -15.46
C GLY A 153 1.36 13.78 -15.08
N GLY A 154 0.75 14.65 -15.85
CA GLY A 154 -0.63 15.08 -15.67
C GLY A 154 -0.77 16.12 -14.56
N LEU A 155 -1.85 16.02 -13.80
CA LEU A 155 -2.16 16.90 -12.69
C LEU A 155 -1.52 16.36 -11.40
N GLY A 156 -0.66 17.16 -10.78
CA GLY A 156 -0.12 16.89 -9.44
C GLY A 156 -0.88 17.66 -8.36
N LEU A 157 -1.29 17.02 -7.30
CA LEU A 157 -1.92 17.66 -6.14
C LEU A 157 -1.11 17.43 -4.88
N MET A 158 -0.90 18.49 -4.07
CA MET A 158 -0.23 18.38 -2.80
C MET A 158 -0.94 19.20 -1.74
N PRO A 159 -1.46 18.58 -0.66
CA PRO A 159 -2.00 19.31 0.47
C PRO A 159 -0.87 19.93 1.29
N THR A 160 -1.04 21.18 1.70
CA THR A 160 -0.05 21.91 2.49
C THR A 160 -0.71 22.93 3.42
N ASN A 161 0.05 23.48 4.34
CA ASN A 161 -0.35 24.58 5.24
C ASN A 161 0.86 25.46 5.59
N GLY A 162 0.69 26.42 6.46
CA GLY A 162 1.78 27.29 6.91
C GLY A 162 2.35 28.17 5.80
N LYS A 163 3.68 28.27 5.68
CA LYS A 163 4.34 29.10 4.69
C LYS A 163 4.00 28.65 3.27
N LEU A 164 3.69 29.61 2.39
CA LEU A 164 3.44 29.33 0.99
C LEU A 164 4.75 29.22 0.22
N PHE A 165 4.94 28.08 -0.42
CA PHE A 165 5.99 27.87 -1.41
C PHE A 165 5.36 27.71 -2.79
N THR A 166 6.05 28.14 -3.82
CA THR A 166 5.62 28.04 -5.24
C THR A 166 6.40 26.97 -6.01
N GLN A 167 7.28 26.27 -5.33
CA GLN A 167 8.08 25.19 -5.90
C GLN A 167 7.99 23.94 -5.03
N VAL A 168 8.15 22.77 -5.65
CA VAL A 168 8.05 21.48 -4.94
C VAL A 168 9.19 21.26 -3.95
N GLY A 169 10.37 21.78 -4.22
CA GLY A 169 11.58 21.46 -3.45
C GLY A 169 12.22 20.14 -3.86
N ASP A 170 13.35 19.83 -3.25
CA ASP A 170 14.13 18.63 -3.49
C ASP A 170 13.93 17.62 -2.35
N GLN A 171 13.96 16.31 -2.63
CA GLN A 171 13.79 15.29 -1.60
C GLN A 171 14.88 15.31 -0.52
N PHE A 172 16.05 15.84 -0.82
CA PHE A 172 17.15 16.02 0.15
C PHE A 172 17.11 17.37 0.87
N ARG A 173 16.30 18.31 0.37
CA ARG A 173 16.11 19.66 0.90
C ARG A 173 14.61 20.01 0.95
N PRO A 174 13.82 19.25 1.72
CA PRO A 174 12.35 19.38 1.71
C PRO A 174 11.87 20.76 2.22
N ASP A 175 12.67 21.43 3.05
CA ASP A 175 12.32 22.75 3.63
C ASP A 175 12.38 23.91 2.60
N GLU A 176 12.89 23.63 1.40
CA GLU A 176 13.00 24.64 0.32
C GLU A 176 11.75 24.68 -0.60
N GLY A 177 10.71 23.90 -0.31
CA GLY A 177 9.50 23.84 -1.13
C GLY A 177 8.24 23.46 -0.36
N TYR A 178 7.15 23.17 -1.09
CA TYR A 178 5.88 22.69 -0.48
C TYR A 178 5.85 21.19 -0.22
N ARG A 179 6.91 20.47 -0.52
CA ARG A 179 7.12 19.06 -0.18
C ARG A 179 7.00 18.83 1.32
N SER A 180 6.58 17.66 1.72
CA SER A 180 6.53 17.24 3.13
C SER A 180 7.33 15.97 3.35
N ARG A 181 7.97 15.86 4.51
CA ARG A 181 8.39 14.57 5.05
C ARG A 181 7.18 13.72 5.34
N ILE A 182 7.35 12.41 5.31
CA ILE A 182 6.29 11.43 5.59
C ILE A 182 6.73 10.48 6.71
N ASP A 183 5.77 9.99 7.48
CA ASP A 183 6.01 8.87 8.38
C ASP A 183 5.77 7.56 7.64
N LYS A 184 6.83 6.92 7.18
CA LYS A 184 6.77 5.63 6.44
C LYS A 184 6.05 4.52 7.19
N ARG A 185 5.97 4.58 8.53
CA ARG A 185 5.23 3.60 9.34
C ARG A 185 3.72 3.72 9.17
N THR A 186 3.25 4.88 8.69
CA THR A 186 1.84 5.14 8.42
C THR A 186 1.44 4.87 6.98
N GLU A 187 2.40 4.46 6.15
CA GLU A 187 2.17 4.23 4.74
C GLU A 187 1.40 2.91 4.51
N GLU A 188 0.17 3.04 4.11
CA GLU A 188 -0.73 1.96 3.75
C GLU A 188 -0.98 1.99 2.23
N ALA A 189 -0.78 0.86 1.55
CA ALA A 189 -0.95 0.76 0.11
C ALA A 189 -1.60 -0.58 -0.30
N PRO A 190 -2.80 -0.90 0.20
CA PRO A 190 -3.55 -2.03 -0.31
C PRO A 190 -4.05 -1.77 -1.74
N LEU A 191 -4.56 -2.79 -2.43
CA LEU A 191 -5.16 -2.61 -3.75
C LEU A 191 -6.25 -1.54 -3.73
N GLY A 192 -6.15 -0.59 -4.67
CA GLY A 192 -7.16 0.46 -4.87
C GLY A 192 -7.13 1.61 -3.86
N TYR A 193 -6.14 1.67 -2.98
CA TYR A 193 -6.06 2.72 -1.96
C TYR A 193 -4.60 2.99 -1.56
N TYR A 194 -4.34 4.26 -1.22
CA TYR A 194 -3.06 4.66 -0.62
C TYR A 194 -3.32 5.69 0.47
N LYS A 195 -2.54 5.62 1.56
CA LYS A 195 -2.62 6.54 2.68
C LYS A 195 -1.25 6.76 3.29
N VAL A 196 -0.99 8.00 3.74
CA VAL A 196 0.24 8.36 4.45
C VAL A 196 0.04 9.61 5.32
N PHE A 197 0.82 9.74 6.38
CA PHE A 197 0.88 10.95 7.19
C PHE A 197 2.04 11.86 6.75
N LEU A 198 1.70 13.11 6.43
CA LEU A 198 2.63 14.18 6.06
C LEU A 198 3.07 14.90 7.34
N THR A 199 4.30 14.66 7.77
CA THR A 199 4.76 15.08 9.11
C THR A 199 4.98 16.58 9.23
N ASP A 200 5.48 17.25 8.19
CA ASP A 200 5.78 18.68 8.24
C ASP A 200 4.50 19.55 8.30
N THR A 201 3.43 19.04 7.73
CA THR A 201 2.14 19.75 7.64
C THR A 201 1.06 19.15 8.54
N GLU A 202 1.33 18.00 9.17
CA GLU A 202 0.40 17.24 10.03
C GLU A 202 -0.91 16.86 9.31
N ILE A 203 -0.81 16.51 8.03
CA ILE A 203 -1.95 16.19 7.18
C ILE A 203 -1.97 14.68 6.91
N TRP A 204 -3.15 14.07 7.07
CA TRP A 204 -3.40 12.75 6.51
C TRP A 204 -3.83 12.88 5.06
N ALA A 205 -3.12 12.20 4.17
CA ALA A 205 -3.48 12.07 2.77
C ALA A 205 -3.97 10.65 2.48
N GLU A 206 -5.18 10.54 1.94
CA GLU A 206 -5.85 9.30 1.56
C GLU A 206 -6.30 9.43 0.10
N VAL A 207 -5.94 8.48 -0.75
CA VAL A 207 -6.24 8.58 -2.18
C VAL A 207 -6.76 7.26 -2.74
N THR A 208 -7.70 7.36 -3.65
CA THR A 208 -8.24 6.26 -4.47
C THR A 208 -8.54 6.73 -5.87
N ALA A 209 -8.76 5.83 -6.80
CA ALA A 209 -9.07 6.16 -8.19
C ALA A 209 -10.06 5.19 -8.82
N THR A 210 -10.76 5.69 -9.84
CA THR A 210 -11.48 4.90 -10.82
C THR A 210 -10.72 4.88 -12.14
N GLU A 211 -11.30 4.34 -13.19
CA GLU A 211 -10.65 4.31 -14.50
C GLU A 211 -10.30 5.71 -15.05
N ARG A 212 -11.05 6.75 -14.68
CA ARG A 212 -10.95 8.09 -15.28
C ARG A 212 -10.90 9.24 -14.30
N ALA A 213 -11.01 8.98 -13.02
CA ALA A 213 -11.02 10.02 -11.99
C ALA A 213 -10.30 9.56 -10.72
N SER A 214 -9.66 10.49 -10.03
CA SER A 214 -9.16 10.28 -8.69
C SER A 214 -10.10 10.86 -7.65
N PHE A 215 -10.08 10.29 -6.46
CA PHE A 215 -10.66 10.86 -5.27
C PHE A 215 -9.57 10.97 -4.21
N GLN A 216 -9.36 12.18 -3.71
CA GLN A 216 -8.30 12.47 -2.75
C GLN A 216 -8.92 13.16 -1.53
N LYS A 217 -8.68 12.60 -0.36
CA LYS A 217 -9.14 13.12 0.92
C LYS A 217 -7.96 13.57 1.74
N TYR A 218 -7.98 14.82 2.16
CA TYR A 218 -6.96 15.42 3.01
C TYR A 218 -7.56 15.85 4.33
N THR A 219 -7.01 15.33 5.43
CA THR A 219 -7.43 15.72 6.77
C THR A 219 -6.41 16.69 7.36
N PHE A 220 -6.77 17.95 7.40
CA PHE A 220 -5.95 19.04 7.92
C PHE A 220 -6.05 19.15 9.44
N PRO A 221 -4.98 19.61 10.13
CA PRO A 221 -5.08 20.01 11.53
C PRO A 221 -6.06 21.17 11.68
N LYS A 222 -6.78 21.22 12.80
CA LYS A 222 -7.89 22.17 13.02
C LYS A 222 -7.44 23.62 13.18
N ASP A 223 -6.21 23.84 13.58
CA ASP A 223 -5.63 25.12 13.94
C ASP A 223 -4.77 25.75 12.83
N LYS A 224 -4.72 25.12 11.66
CA LYS A 224 -3.92 25.59 10.52
C LYS A 224 -4.78 25.75 9.27
N ASP A 225 -4.57 26.86 8.55
CA ASP A 225 -5.20 27.08 7.25
C ASP A 225 -4.64 26.09 6.24
N GLY A 226 -5.51 25.25 5.72
CA GLY A 226 -5.16 24.26 4.71
C GLY A 226 -5.28 24.79 3.29
N ARG A 227 -4.45 24.28 2.39
CA ARG A 227 -4.53 24.53 0.95
C ARG A 227 -4.12 23.30 0.17
N VAL A 228 -4.52 23.23 -1.08
CA VAL A 228 -4.06 22.22 -2.03
C VAL A 228 -3.31 22.92 -3.15
N MET A 229 -2.04 22.57 -3.31
CA MET A 229 -1.24 23.00 -4.44
C MET A 229 -1.65 22.21 -5.68
N ILE A 230 -1.86 22.90 -6.79
CA ILE A 230 -2.10 22.30 -8.10
C ILE A 230 -0.83 22.48 -8.90
N ASP A 231 -0.11 21.40 -9.11
CA ASP A 231 1.11 21.41 -9.88
C ASP A 231 0.82 20.92 -11.30
N LEU A 232 0.92 21.82 -12.26
CA LEU A 232 0.77 21.53 -13.68
C LEU A 232 2.10 21.25 -14.38
N HIS A 233 3.19 21.49 -13.69
CA HIS A 233 4.55 21.18 -14.13
C HIS A 233 5.07 19.97 -13.34
N VAL A 234 4.29 18.91 -13.28
CA VAL A 234 4.73 17.64 -12.70
C VAL A 234 5.91 17.14 -13.53
N GLN A 235 7.07 17.08 -12.89
CA GLN A 235 8.30 16.76 -13.58
C GLN A 235 8.38 15.28 -13.86
N ALA A 236 8.64 15.00 -15.12
CA ALA A 236 8.90 13.68 -15.61
C ALA A 236 10.40 13.48 -15.83
N GLU A 237 10.76 12.30 -16.28
CA GLU A 237 12.10 11.93 -16.75
C GLU A 237 12.68 12.91 -17.79
N TYR A 238 11.82 13.58 -18.54
CA TYR A 238 12.16 14.55 -19.56
C TYR A 238 11.64 15.93 -19.16
N ASP A 239 12.43 16.98 -19.45
CA ASP A 239 12.02 18.35 -19.22
C ASP A 239 10.82 18.70 -20.11
N TYR A 240 9.64 18.75 -19.53
CA TYR A 240 8.45 19.27 -20.17
C TYR A 240 8.41 20.78 -20.02
N ASN A 241 8.16 21.47 -21.12
CA ASN A 241 7.91 22.92 -21.08
C ASN A 241 6.42 23.17 -21.04
N LEU A 242 5.98 23.90 -20.02
CA LEU A 242 4.61 24.39 -19.92
C LEU A 242 4.47 25.62 -20.79
N LEU A 243 3.74 25.54 -21.89
CA LEU A 243 3.58 26.60 -22.86
C LEU A 243 2.41 27.54 -22.57
N ASP A 244 1.30 26.97 -22.10
CA ASP A 244 0.07 27.71 -21.85
C ASP A 244 -0.74 27.04 -20.74
N VAL A 245 -1.32 27.83 -19.86
CA VAL A 245 -2.18 27.40 -18.75
C VAL A 245 -3.39 28.30 -18.66
N ASP A 246 -4.56 27.71 -18.57
CA ASP A 246 -5.79 28.37 -18.22
C ASP A 246 -6.45 27.65 -17.06
N ILE A 247 -6.68 28.36 -15.95
CA ILE A 247 -7.37 27.84 -14.75
C ILE A 247 -8.50 28.78 -14.38
N LYS A 248 -9.70 28.24 -14.29
CA LYS A 248 -10.92 29.00 -13.99
C LYS A 248 -11.65 28.40 -12.79
N LYS A 249 -11.94 29.23 -11.79
CA LYS A 249 -12.91 28.91 -10.74
C LYS A 249 -14.32 29.04 -11.34
N VAL A 250 -15.01 27.92 -11.48
CA VAL A 250 -16.39 27.87 -12.03
C VAL A 250 -17.41 28.07 -10.93
N SER A 251 -17.16 27.49 -9.73
CA SER A 251 -17.99 27.65 -8.53
C SER A 251 -17.13 27.47 -7.29
N ASP A 252 -17.73 27.53 -6.10
CA ASP A 252 -17.03 27.24 -4.84
C ASP A 252 -16.57 25.79 -4.73
N TYR A 253 -17.10 24.90 -5.55
CA TYR A 253 -16.79 23.46 -5.54
C TYR A 253 -16.20 22.94 -6.86
N ARG A 254 -15.89 23.86 -7.80
CA ARG A 254 -15.44 23.44 -9.13
C ARG A 254 -14.38 24.40 -9.68
N ILE A 255 -13.25 23.80 -10.04
CA ILE A 255 -12.18 24.44 -10.80
C ILE A 255 -12.06 23.66 -12.12
N GLU A 256 -11.90 24.37 -13.21
CA GLU A 256 -11.60 23.80 -14.52
C GLU A 256 -10.30 24.39 -15.03
N GLY A 257 -9.59 23.64 -15.84
CA GLY A 257 -8.36 24.13 -16.42
C GLY A 257 -7.87 23.29 -17.57
N ARG A 258 -6.93 23.85 -18.29
CA ARG A 258 -6.13 23.17 -19.31
C ARG A 258 -4.69 23.57 -19.17
N SER A 259 -3.79 22.68 -19.55
CA SER A 259 -2.38 22.99 -19.74
C SER A 259 -1.92 22.48 -21.10
N HIS A 260 -1.05 23.23 -21.75
CA HIS A 260 -0.37 22.81 -22.95
C HIS A 260 1.10 22.62 -22.62
N GLN A 261 1.57 21.40 -22.75
CA GLN A 261 2.94 21.02 -22.45
C GLN A 261 3.59 20.45 -23.70
N ILE A 262 4.87 20.73 -23.88
CA ILE A 262 5.67 20.15 -24.95
C ILE A 262 6.84 19.38 -24.36
N SER A 263 7.01 18.14 -24.79
CA SER A 263 8.19 17.37 -24.49
C SER A 263 9.33 17.76 -25.42
N PRO A 264 10.57 17.93 -24.92
CA PRO A 264 11.72 18.20 -25.77
C PRO A 264 12.09 17.01 -26.69
N ARG A 265 11.54 15.82 -26.41
CA ARG A 265 11.69 14.64 -27.25
C ARG A 265 10.34 14.27 -27.85
N PRO A 266 10.19 14.39 -29.18
CA PRO A 266 8.97 13.93 -29.84
C PRO A 266 8.92 12.40 -29.76
N TYR A 267 8.08 11.86 -28.88
CA TYR A 267 7.67 10.47 -28.98
C TYR A 267 6.54 10.41 -30.01
N VAL A 268 6.79 9.74 -31.10
CA VAL A 268 5.73 9.32 -32.02
C VAL A 268 5.18 8.02 -31.45
N TRP A 269 3.96 8.07 -30.95
CA TRP A 269 3.19 6.90 -30.52
C TRP A 269 2.49 6.30 -31.71
#